data_4f5366ebfa8e34478b0a238c17d7a74d
#
_entry.id   4f5366ebfa8e34478b0a238c17d7a74d
#
_cell.length_a   1.000
_cell.length_b   1.000
_cell.length_c   1.000
_cell.angle_alpha   90.00
_cell.angle_beta   90.00
_cell.angle_gamma   90.00
#
_symmetry.space_group_name_H-M   'P 1'
#
loop_
_entity.id
_entity.type
_entity.pdbx_description
1 polymer ?
#
loop_
_entity_poly.entity_id
_entity_poly.type
_entity_poly.pdbx_seq_one_letter_code
_entity_poly.pdbx_strand_id
1 'polypeptide(L)'
;MKRLSLGIFALTSLVFPVSSVRAESIRAFDSTLTITSGDDALIQERIVYDFGDNLRHGIYRNIPRYQCPGSTCVQSGVVFFPPARNGEREEYTESTQRTAVQQRIGDPVVEIQGVHEYAIRYSVRHAVVESGDGQLISWNVTGQDWEVPIELSTFILEGPVVPTDVDCFVGVAGSQESSCVLSTSGTRVTATLSRPLAPNEGWTVDVRYPAGTFASALHVTPKPPIPYWLMAALCLTGLWAGIWWVLGRDARGRGTVIPEYDPPRELK
;
A
#
# COMPACT_ATOMS: atom_id res chain seq x y z
N MET A 1 -35.19 78.99 -7.46
CA MET A 1 -34.06 78.46 -6.71
C MET A 1 -34.46 77.14 -6.10
N LYS A 2 -34.17 76.03 -6.77
CA LYS A 2 -34.46 74.66 -6.27
C LYS A 2 -33.19 74.11 -5.59
N ARG A 3 -33.28 73.81 -4.29
CA ARG A 3 -32.20 73.17 -3.53
C ARG A 3 -32.24 71.63 -3.78
N LEU A 4 -31.18 71.11 -4.34
CA LEU A 4 -30.95 69.68 -4.54
C LEU A 4 -30.34 69.12 -3.27
N SER A 5 -31.06 68.23 -2.55
CA SER A 5 -30.56 67.53 -1.38
C SER A 5 -29.84 66.25 -1.85
N LEU A 6 -28.53 66.19 -1.60
CA LEU A 6 -27.70 65.05 -1.92
C LEU A 6 -27.73 64.08 -0.71
N GLY A 7 -28.47 63.00 -0.82
CA GLY A 7 -28.50 61.94 0.21
C GLY A 7 -27.22 61.04 0.08
N ILE A 8 -26.41 61.04 1.13
CA ILE A 8 -25.27 60.14 1.23
C ILE A 8 -25.79 58.78 1.74
N PHE A 9 -25.77 57.76 0.86
CA PHE A 9 -26.00 56.37 1.25
C PHE A 9 -24.69 55.80 1.83
N ALA A 10 -24.65 55.61 3.14
CA ALA A 10 -23.55 54.88 3.79
C ALA A 10 -23.73 53.41 3.55
N LEU A 11 -22.84 52.80 2.72
CA LEU A 11 -22.78 51.39 2.47
C LEU A 11 -22.05 50.73 3.65
N THR A 12 -22.76 50.17 4.62
CA THR A 12 -22.20 49.36 5.71
C THR A 12 -21.83 48.00 5.18
N SER A 13 -20.54 47.75 4.93
CA SER A 13 -19.98 46.42 4.62
C SER A 13 -20.11 45.53 5.85
N LEU A 14 -21.02 44.57 5.82
CA LEU A 14 -21.03 43.48 6.79
C LEU A 14 -19.84 42.56 6.51
N VAL A 15 -18.80 42.65 7.31
CA VAL A 15 -17.69 41.72 7.36
C VAL A 15 -18.16 40.49 8.14
N PHE A 16 -18.54 39.43 7.45
CA PHE A 16 -18.75 38.12 8.08
C PHE A 16 -17.39 37.53 8.42
N PRO A 17 -17.17 37.09 9.68
CA PRO A 17 -15.97 36.32 9.99
C PRO A 17 -16.04 35.02 9.20
N VAL A 18 -15.11 34.83 8.27
CA VAL A 18 -14.90 33.53 7.63
C VAL A 18 -14.23 32.63 8.68
N SER A 19 -15.02 31.80 9.34
CA SER A 19 -14.47 30.72 10.16
C SER A 19 -13.74 29.78 9.22
N SER A 20 -12.41 29.78 9.26
CA SER A 20 -11.62 28.78 8.54
C SER A 20 -11.86 27.42 9.19
N VAL A 21 -12.65 26.57 8.56
CA VAL A 21 -12.75 25.14 8.93
C VAL A 21 -11.33 24.56 8.81
N ARG A 22 -10.81 24.05 9.91
CA ARG A 22 -9.48 23.46 9.96
C ARG A 22 -9.59 22.05 9.35
N ALA A 23 -8.91 21.86 8.22
CA ALA A 23 -8.90 20.57 7.53
C ALA A 23 -8.09 19.54 8.35
N GLU A 24 -8.49 18.28 8.24
CA GLU A 24 -7.74 17.17 8.84
C GLU A 24 -6.36 17.01 8.18
N SER A 25 -5.34 16.72 8.99
CA SER A 25 -3.99 16.41 8.50
C SER A 25 -3.22 15.55 9.52
N ILE A 26 -2.21 14.83 9.02
CA ILE A 26 -1.17 14.25 9.88
C ILE A 26 -0.02 15.25 9.88
N ARG A 27 0.17 15.93 11.02
CA ARG A 27 1.21 16.95 11.18
C ARG A 27 2.61 16.37 11.21
N ALA A 28 2.75 15.17 11.82
CA ALA A 28 4.01 14.44 11.87
C ALA A 28 3.76 12.94 11.88
N PHE A 29 4.56 12.21 11.12
CA PHE A 29 4.59 10.76 11.09
C PHE A 29 6.04 10.30 11.24
N ASP A 30 6.42 9.91 12.45
CA ASP A 30 7.76 9.43 12.75
C ASP A 30 7.71 7.91 12.90
N SER A 31 8.61 7.21 12.23
CA SER A 31 8.69 5.75 12.29
C SER A 31 10.14 5.31 12.57
N THR A 32 10.31 4.40 13.51
CA THR A 32 11.59 3.76 13.79
C THR A 32 11.46 2.26 13.60
N LEU A 33 12.30 1.69 12.73
CA LEU A 33 12.44 0.27 12.50
C LEU A 33 13.77 -0.20 13.12
N THR A 34 13.68 -1.13 14.05
CA THR A 34 14.85 -1.80 14.64
C THR A 34 14.87 -3.25 14.22
N ILE A 35 16.00 -3.70 13.67
CA ILE A 35 16.20 -5.07 13.24
C ILE A 35 17.58 -5.57 13.70
N THR A 36 17.61 -6.80 14.20
CA THR A 36 18.83 -7.49 14.58
C THR A 36 19.31 -8.41 13.45
N SER A 37 20.27 -9.28 13.69
CA SER A 37 20.76 -10.27 12.71
C SER A 37 19.72 -11.33 12.29
N GLY A 38 18.52 -11.37 12.92
CA GLY A 38 17.35 -12.09 12.41
C GLY A 38 16.66 -11.30 11.30
N ASP A 39 15.51 -11.78 10.82
CA ASP A 39 14.70 -11.10 9.81
C ASP A 39 13.43 -10.46 10.39
N ASP A 40 13.26 -10.49 11.69
CA ASP A 40 12.15 -9.88 12.42
C ASP A 40 12.49 -8.42 12.77
N ALA A 41 11.61 -7.51 12.36
CA ALA A 41 11.72 -6.09 12.66
C ALA A 41 10.72 -5.67 13.73
N LEU A 42 11.14 -4.78 14.63
CA LEU A 42 10.28 -4.06 15.55
C LEU A 42 10.09 -2.64 15.03
N ILE A 43 8.83 -2.24 14.87
CA ILE A 43 8.46 -0.92 14.39
C ILE A 43 7.79 -0.14 15.50
N GLN A 44 8.17 1.12 15.64
CA GLN A 44 7.56 2.10 16.54
C GLN A 44 7.18 3.32 15.72
N GLU A 45 5.92 3.70 15.78
CA GLU A 45 5.37 4.86 15.07
C GLU A 45 4.82 5.87 16.05
N ARG A 46 5.09 7.13 15.78
CA ARG A 46 4.50 8.29 16.43
C ARG A 46 3.76 9.10 15.38
N ILE A 47 2.44 9.21 15.52
CA ILE A 47 1.58 9.90 14.57
C ILE A 47 0.89 11.05 15.29
N VAL A 48 1.17 12.28 14.88
CA VAL A 48 0.46 13.47 15.36
C VAL A 48 -0.63 13.80 14.37
N TYR A 49 -1.87 13.41 14.70
CA TYR A 49 -3.04 13.61 13.88
C TYR A 49 -3.83 14.82 14.34
N ASP A 50 -4.15 15.73 13.44
CA ASP A 50 -5.05 16.87 13.66
C ASP A 50 -6.39 16.59 12.97
N PHE A 51 -7.43 16.31 13.76
CA PHE A 51 -8.79 16.14 13.27
C PHE A 51 -9.48 17.45 12.91
N GLY A 52 -8.83 18.60 13.20
CA GLY A 52 -9.46 19.91 13.05
C GLY A 52 -10.72 20.01 13.89
N ASP A 53 -11.80 20.47 13.27
CA ASP A 53 -13.11 20.58 13.89
C ASP A 53 -14.00 19.34 13.68
N ASN A 54 -13.50 18.30 13.02
CA ASN A 54 -14.24 17.07 12.75
C ASN A 54 -14.26 16.14 13.97
N LEU A 55 -15.43 15.62 14.29
CA LEU A 55 -15.61 14.60 15.30
C LEU A 55 -15.29 13.23 14.71
N ARG A 56 -14.39 12.49 15.35
CA ARG A 56 -13.94 11.15 14.95
C ARG A 56 -13.83 10.23 16.16
N HIS A 57 -13.80 8.92 15.92
CA HIS A 57 -13.60 7.92 16.96
C HIS A 57 -12.16 7.39 17.04
N GLY A 58 -11.22 8.02 16.32
CA GLY A 58 -9.83 7.60 16.27
C GLY A 58 -9.30 7.40 14.86
N ILE A 59 -8.27 6.56 14.71
CA ILE A 59 -7.58 6.32 13.43
C ILE A 59 -7.54 4.83 13.07
N TYR A 60 -7.29 4.56 11.78
CA TYR A 60 -6.98 3.22 11.27
C TYR A 60 -5.52 3.16 10.86
N ARG A 61 -4.81 2.11 11.29
CA ARG A 61 -3.47 1.82 10.80
C ARG A 61 -3.47 0.48 10.06
N ASN A 62 -3.17 0.52 8.77
CA ASN A 62 -3.08 -0.64 7.90
C ASN A 62 -1.61 -0.97 7.66
N ILE A 63 -1.19 -2.19 8.00
CA ILE A 63 0.15 -2.69 7.71
C ILE A 63 0.04 -3.77 6.63
N PRO A 64 0.71 -3.62 5.49
CA PRO A 64 0.69 -4.60 4.43
C PRO A 64 1.14 -5.99 4.92
N ARG A 65 0.43 -7.04 4.53
CA ARG A 65 0.82 -8.43 4.78
C ARG A 65 1.85 -8.95 3.79
N TYR A 66 2.10 -8.18 2.75
CA TYR A 66 3.04 -8.55 1.71
C TYR A 66 4.03 -7.42 1.51
N GLN A 67 5.30 -7.77 1.49
CA GLN A 67 6.36 -6.87 1.05
C GLN A 67 6.72 -7.27 -0.38
N CYS A 68 6.73 -6.31 -1.28
CA CYS A 68 6.90 -6.57 -2.72
C CYS A 68 8.11 -5.78 -3.25
N PRO A 69 9.35 -6.22 -2.98
CA PRO A 69 10.50 -5.64 -3.65
C PRO A 69 10.48 -6.05 -5.14
N GLY A 70 10.24 -5.06 -6.01
CA GLY A 70 10.06 -5.30 -7.45
C GLY A 70 8.77 -6.05 -7.76
N SER A 71 8.85 -7.12 -8.55
CA SER A 71 7.69 -7.90 -9.02
C SER A 71 7.29 -9.06 -8.12
N THR A 72 8.04 -9.33 -7.08
CA THR A 72 7.83 -10.49 -6.20
C THR A 72 7.43 -10.05 -4.81
N CYS A 73 6.41 -10.72 -4.25
CA CYS A 73 5.87 -10.39 -2.95
C CYS A 73 6.13 -11.52 -1.95
N VAL A 74 6.57 -11.16 -0.75
CA VAL A 74 6.75 -12.05 0.39
C VAL A 74 5.68 -11.74 1.43
N GLN A 75 5.06 -12.77 1.97
CA GLN A 75 4.10 -12.60 3.04
C GLN A 75 4.82 -12.35 4.36
N SER A 76 4.49 -11.25 5.01
CA SER A 76 5.01 -10.86 6.32
C SER A 76 4.02 -11.21 7.43
N GLY A 77 4.52 -11.63 8.57
CA GLY A 77 3.70 -11.82 9.78
C GLY A 77 3.70 -10.52 10.60
N VAL A 78 2.53 -9.90 10.75
CA VAL A 78 2.38 -8.66 11.54
C VAL A 78 1.71 -8.98 12.87
N VAL A 79 2.28 -8.48 13.98
CA VAL A 79 1.73 -8.59 15.33
C VAL A 79 1.77 -7.22 16.00
N PHE A 80 0.62 -6.65 16.29
CA PHE A 80 0.49 -5.38 16.98
C PHE A 80 0.64 -5.53 18.50
N PHE A 81 1.10 -4.46 19.14
CA PHE A 81 1.04 -4.27 20.57
C PHE A 81 -0.03 -3.22 20.91
N PRO A 82 -0.51 -3.18 22.18
CA PRO A 82 -1.47 -2.18 22.59
C PRO A 82 -0.98 -0.75 22.28
N PRO A 83 -1.79 0.05 21.56
CA PRO A 83 -1.44 1.43 21.23
C PRO A 83 -1.71 2.37 22.39
N ALA A 84 -1.17 3.60 22.28
CA ALA A 84 -1.46 4.70 23.19
C ALA A 84 -1.91 5.94 22.42
N ARG A 85 -2.76 6.77 23.03
CA ARG A 85 -3.13 8.11 22.58
C ARG A 85 -2.82 9.11 23.68
N ASN A 86 -2.07 10.15 23.35
CA ASN A 86 -1.61 11.17 24.29
C ASN A 86 -0.89 10.61 25.55
N GLY A 87 -0.15 9.52 25.36
CA GLY A 87 0.59 8.83 26.41
C GLY A 87 -0.22 7.83 27.24
N GLU A 88 -1.52 7.74 27.06
CA GLU A 88 -2.40 6.80 27.75
C GLU A 88 -2.79 5.64 26.84
N ARG A 89 -2.97 4.43 27.41
CA ARG A 89 -3.42 3.27 26.67
C ARG A 89 -4.77 3.54 26.03
N GLU A 90 -4.92 3.23 24.74
CA GLU A 90 -6.14 3.45 23.98
C GLU A 90 -6.84 2.12 23.65
N GLU A 91 -8.17 2.15 23.53
CA GLU A 91 -8.93 1.03 23.01
C GLU A 91 -8.59 0.76 21.54
N TYR A 92 -8.59 -0.52 21.17
CA TYR A 92 -8.29 -0.90 19.80
C TYR A 92 -8.93 -2.24 19.44
N THR A 93 -9.09 -2.45 18.14
CA THR A 93 -9.48 -3.74 17.56
C THR A 93 -8.59 -4.06 16.37
N GLU A 94 -8.31 -5.36 16.16
CA GLU A 94 -7.52 -5.83 15.05
C GLU A 94 -8.37 -6.66 14.09
N SER A 95 -8.13 -6.48 12.80
CA SER A 95 -8.75 -7.28 11.75
C SER A 95 -7.73 -7.66 10.70
N THR A 96 -7.73 -8.92 10.29
CA THR A 96 -6.89 -9.40 9.20
C THR A 96 -7.67 -9.33 7.90
N GLN A 97 -7.24 -8.45 7.01
CA GLN A 97 -7.76 -8.31 5.66
C GLN A 97 -6.91 -9.13 4.68
N ARG A 98 -7.35 -9.23 3.42
CA ARG A 98 -6.63 -10.01 2.40
C ARG A 98 -5.20 -9.50 2.16
N THR A 99 -4.99 -8.20 2.15
CA THR A 99 -3.71 -7.55 1.81
C THR A 99 -3.03 -6.85 2.97
N ALA A 100 -3.72 -6.65 4.10
CA ALA A 100 -3.22 -5.91 5.26
C ALA A 100 -3.71 -6.50 6.57
N VAL A 101 -3.02 -6.21 7.66
CA VAL A 101 -3.55 -6.28 9.03
C VAL A 101 -3.88 -4.85 9.42
N GLN A 102 -5.12 -4.64 9.84
CA GLN A 102 -5.63 -3.33 10.26
C GLN A 102 -5.76 -3.30 11.78
N GLN A 103 -5.25 -2.23 12.38
CA GLN A 103 -5.54 -1.85 13.76
C GLN A 103 -6.42 -0.60 13.73
N ARG A 104 -7.65 -0.70 14.27
CA ARG A 104 -8.51 0.45 14.56
C ARG A 104 -8.21 0.90 15.99
N ILE A 105 -7.81 2.15 16.16
CA ILE A 105 -7.38 2.73 17.43
C ILE A 105 -8.36 3.83 17.83
N GLY A 106 -9.05 3.66 18.94
CA GLY A 106 -10.05 4.58 19.48
C GLY A 106 -11.32 3.88 19.92
N ASP A 107 -11.97 4.45 20.92
CA ASP A 107 -13.27 4.02 21.45
C ASP A 107 -14.38 4.29 20.41
N PRO A 108 -15.21 3.31 20.05
CA PRO A 108 -16.29 3.49 19.07
C PRO A 108 -17.42 4.40 19.54
N VAL A 109 -17.47 4.73 20.82
CA VAL A 109 -18.55 5.53 21.44
C VAL A 109 -18.08 6.96 21.74
N VAL A 110 -16.77 7.16 21.95
CA VAL A 110 -16.21 8.44 22.32
C VAL A 110 -15.75 9.20 21.07
N GLU A 111 -16.29 10.38 20.85
CA GLU A 111 -15.86 11.29 19.79
C GLU A 111 -14.74 12.22 20.29
N ILE A 112 -13.76 12.43 19.44
CA ILE A 112 -12.60 13.30 19.66
C ILE A 112 -12.43 14.28 18.51
N GLN A 113 -11.80 15.42 18.74
CA GLN A 113 -11.46 16.44 17.75
C GLN A 113 -10.13 17.11 18.11
N GLY A 114 -9.57 17.90 17.19
CA GLY A 114 -8.31 18.59 17.40
C GLY A 114 -7.09 17.68 17.28
N VAL A 115 -6.02 17.99 17.99
CA VAL A 115 -4.72 17.32 17.82
C VAL A 115 -4.53 16.22 18.85
N HIS A 116 -4.20 15.01 18.35
CA HIS A 116 -3.88 13.86 19.19
C HIS A 116 -2.59 13.20 18.70
N GLU A 117 -1.81 12.70 19.65
CA GLU A 117 -0.61 11.91 19.39
C GLU A 117 -0.91 10.44 19.62
N TYR A 118 -0.64 9.61 18.61
CA TYR A 118 -0.74 8.17 18.66
C TYR A 118 0.65 7.54 18.69
N ALA A 119 0.87 6.62 19.63
CA ALA A 119 2.03 5.76 19.68
C ALA A 119 1.62 4.33 19.35
N ILE A 120 2.14 3.80 18.24
CA ILE A 120 1.82 2.47 17.73
C ILE A 120 3.11 1.65 17.71
N ARG A 121 3.03 0.38 18.13
CA ARG A 121 4.14 -0.54 18.09
C ARG A 121 3.70 -1.88 17.53
N TYR A 122 4.50 -2.45 16.65
CA TYR A 122 4.23 -3.77 16.09
C TYR A 122 5.53 -4.45 15.65
N SER A 123 5.50 -5.77 15.54
CA SER A 123 6.57 -6.56 14.96
C SER A 123 6.16 -7.10 13.59
N VAL A 124 7.15 -7.18 12.70
CA VAL A 124 6.98 -7.75 11.36
C VAL A 124 8.00 -8.85 11.18
N ARG A 125 7.53 -10.08 10.95
CA ARG A 125 8.38 -11.20 10.57
C ARG A 125 8.65 -11.18 9.09
N HIS A 126 9.83 -11.64 8.69
CA HIS A 126 10.27 -11.66 7.30
C HIS A 126 10.31 -10.26 6.68
N ALA A 127 10.97 -9.33 7.41
CA ALA A 127 11.17 -7.96 6.94
C ALA A 127 12.30 -7.84 5.91
N VAL A 128 13.12 -8.88 5.75
CA VAL A 128 14.29 -8.90 4.86
C VAL A 128 14.10 -9.91 3.75
N VAL A 129 14.49 -9.54 2.53
CA VAL A 129 14.46 -10.42 1.36
C VAL A 129 15.84 -10.48 0.70
N GLU A 130 16.16 -11.63 0.10
CA GLU A 130 17.33 -11.75 -0.77
C GLU A 130 17.08 -10.98 -2.08
N SER A 131 18.00 -10.12 -2.48
CA SER A 131 17.87 -9.28 -3.67
C SER A 131 19.23 -9.15 -4.39
N GLY A 132 19.35 -9.81 -5.54
CA GLY A 132 20.60 -9.82 -6.31
C GLY A 132 21.73 -10.49 -5.53
N ASP A 133 22.81 -9.75 -5.28
CA ASP A 133 24.00 -10.17 -4.54
C ASP A 133 23.99 -9.74 -3.08
N GLY A 134 22.86 -9.22 -2.57
CA GLY A 134 22.71 -8.72 -1.21
C GLY A 134 21.34 -8.98 -0.62
N GLN A 135 21.05 -8.31 0.49
CA GLN A 135 19.80 -8.40 1.23
C GLN A 135 19.14 -7.02 1.28
N LEU A 136 17.82 -6.97 1.15
CA LEU A 136 17.03 -5.75 1.03
C LEU A 136 15.95 -5.69 2.11
N ILE A 137 15.86 -4.53 2.76
CA ILE A 137 14.69 -4.09 3.52
C ILE A 137 14.00 -3.02 2.68
N SER A 138 12.81 -3.32 2.14
CA SER A 138 11.98 -2.36 1.41
C SER A 138 10.79 -1.99 2.30
N TRP A 139 10.85 -0.82 2.92
CA TRP A 139 9.89 -0.44 3.95
C TRP A 139 8.98 0.69 3.49
N ASN A 140 7.66 0.41 3.38
CA ASN A 140 6.64 1.44 3.18
C ASN A 140 6.35 2.11 4.51
N VAL A 141 6.92 3.29 4.73
CA VAL A 141 6.96 3.99 6.02
C VAL A 141 5.57 4.41 6.49
N THR A 142 4.84 5.15 5.66
CA THR A 142 3.54 5.71 6.05
C THR A 142 2.36 4.81 5.67
N GLY A 143 2.50 3.98 4.65
CA GLY A 143 1.38 3.41 3.93
C GLY A 143 0.79 4.41 2.94
N GLN A 144 -0.21 3.98 2.18
CA GLN A 144 -0.88 4.79 1.14
C GLN A 144 -2.39 4.95 1.40
N ASP A 145 -2.88 4.52 2.56
CA ASP A 145 -4.30 4.49 2.87
C ASP A 145 -4.78 5.75 3.63
N TRP A 146 -3.92 6.75 3.77
CA TRP A 146 -4.28 8.00 4.42
C TRP A 146 -5.03 8.91 3.47
N GLU A 147 -6.29 9.22 3.81
CA GLU A 147 -7.16 10.14 3.04
C GLU A 147 -6.88 11.62 3.33
N VAL A 148 -5.90 11.88 4.18
CA VAL A 148 -5.47 13.22 4.61
C VAL A 148 -3.99 13.42 4.27
N PRO A 149 -3.55 14.68 4.08
CA PRO A 149 -2.13 14.96 3.82
C PRO A 149 -1.28 14.65 5.05
N ILE A 150 -0.01 14.26 4.81
CA ILE A 150 1.03 14.11 5.83
C ILE A 150 2.04 15.24 5.63
N GLU A 151 2.12 16.14 6.60
CA GLU A 151 2.92 17.35 6.47
C GLU A 151 4.42 17.08 6.61
N LEU A 152 4.79 16.24 7.60
CA LEU A 152 6.18 15.86 7.88
C LEU A 152 6.25 14.36 8.13
N SER A 153 7.33 13.72 7.67
CA SER A 153 7.62 12.33 8.05
C SER A 153 9.12 12.09 8.13
N THR A 154 9.51 11.36 9.19
CA THR A 154 10.88 10.91 9.42
C THR A 154 10.88 9.40 9.64
N PHE A 155 11.84 8.73 9.00
CA PHE A 155 12.08 7.32 9.18
C PHE A 155 13.50 7.08 9.68
N ILE A 156 13.62 6.23 10.69
CA ILE A 156 14.90 5.79 11.24
C ILE A 156 14.95 4.26 11.13
N LEU A 157 16.04 3.74 10.57
CA LEU A 157 16.33 2.31 10.60
C LEU A 157 17.60 2.07 11.41
N GLU A 158 17.52 1.18 12.39
CA GLU A 158 18.64 0.70 13.19
C GLU A 158 18.93 -0.76 12.83
N GLY A 159 19.97 -0.96 12.07
CA GLY A 159 20.39 -2.28 11.57
C GLY A 159 21.58 -2.86 12.30
N PRO A 160 21.97 -4.14 12.03
CA PRO A 160 23.11 -4.80 12.67
C PRO A 160 24.47 -4.38 12.10
N VAL A 161 24.51 -3.96 10.83
CA VAL A 161 25.73 -3.55 10.13
C VAL A 161 25.49 -2.29 9.29
N VAL A 162 26.57 -1.69 8.79
CA VAL A 162 26.48 -0.55 7.87
C VAL A 162 25.83 -1.00 6.55
N PRO A 163 24.77 -0.31 6.07
CA PRO A 163 24.15 -0.63 4.78
C PRO A 163 25.11 -0.31 3.62
N THR A 164 24.93 -1.02 2.51
CA THR A 164 25.69 -0.78 1.27
C THR A 164 25.10 0.33 0.43
N ASP A 165 23.76 0.50 0.49
CA ASP A 165 23.04 1.48 -0.32
C ASP A 165 21.68 1.82 0.32
N VAL A 166 21.17 3.04 0.08
CA VAL A 166 19.88 3.52 0.60
C VAL A 166 19.20 4.36 -0.46
N ASP A 167 17.98 3.98 -0.82
CA ASP A 167 17.11 4.71 -1.75
C ASP A 167 15.77 5.08 -1.11
N CYS A 168 15.07 6.07 -1.64
CA CYS A 168 13.69 6.35 -1.28
C CYS A 168 12.81 6.64 -2.49
N PHE A 169 11.52 6.30 -2.36
CA PHE A 169 10.50 6.49 -3.39
C PHE A 169 9.28 7.13 -2.76
N VAL A 170 8.81 8.26 -3.30
CA VAL A 170 7.74 9.09 -2.74
C VAL A 170 6.61 9.24 -3.75
N GLY A 171 5.35 9.20 -3.30
CA GLY A 171 4.17 9.43 -4.13
C GLY A 171 3.18 8.28 -4.15
N VAL A 172 2.39 8.20 -5.22
CA VAL A 172 1.44 7.09 -5.44
C VAL A 172 2.16 5.78 -5.74
N ALA A 173 1.44 4.66 -5.64
CA ALA A 173 2.02 3.34 -5.92
C ALA A 173 2.73 3.29 -7.29
N GLY A 174 4.00 2.87 -7.29
CA GLY A 174 4.84 2.79 -8.47
C GLY A 174 5.58 4.08 -8.85
N SER A 175 5.46 5.14 -8.05
CA SER A 175 6.27 6.36 -8.21
C SER A 175 7.76 6.05 -8.08
N GLN A 176 8.57 6.73 -8.91
CA GLN A 176 10.04 6.71 -8.87
C GLN A 176 10.61 8.06 -8.39
N GLU A 177 9.75 8.93 -7.86
CA GLU A 177 10.18 10.22 -7.32
C GLU A 177 10.99 10.01 -6.03
N SER A 178 12.16 10.64 -5.92
CA SER A 178 13.06 10.58 -4.77
C SER A 178 13.10 11.93 -4.06
N SER A 179 11.99 12.30 -3.41
CA SER A 179 11.84 13.57 -2.66
C SER A 179 12.09 13.36 -1.17
N CYS A 180 13.30 12.89 -0.82
CA CYS A 180 13.72 12.72 0.58
C CYS A 180 15.19 13.09 0.77
N VAL A 181 15.55 13.37 2.01
CA VAL A 181 16.92 13.55 2.48
C VAL A 181 17.35 12.29 3.23
N LEU A 182 18.41 11.64 2.75
CA LEU A 182 18.98 10.43 3.33
C LEU A 182 20.28 10.75 4.07
N SER A 183 20.47 10.14 5.23
CA SER A 183 21.71 10.22 6.01
C SER A 183 22.00 8.88 6.67
N THR A 184 23.24 8.42 6.53
CA THR A 184 23.71 7.19 7.17
C THR A 184 24.82 7.52 8.16
N SER A 185 24.68 7.05 9.39
CA SER A 185 25.69 7.21 10.45
C SER A 185 25.92 5.86 11.14
N GLY A 186 27.02 5.18 10.76
CA GLY A 186 27.27 3.81 11.17
C GLY A 186 26.15 2.88 10.69
N THR A 187 25.51 2.17 11.59
CA THR A 187 24.41 1.23 11.29
C THR A 187 23.03 1.89 11.23
N ARG A 188 22.96 3.19 11.51
CA ARG A 188 21.70 3.96 11.53
C ARG A 188 21.49 4.70 10.22
N VAL A 189 20.34 4.47 9.62
CA VAL A 189 19.83 5.22 8.47
C VAL A 189 18.74 6.17 8.94
N THR A 190 18.80 7.42 8.51
CA THR A 190 17.75 8.40 8.73
C THR A 190 17.28 8.92 7.37
N ALA A 191 15.99 8.86 7.14
CA ALA A 191 15.35 9.41 5.96
C ALA A 191 14.28 10.43 6.39
N THR A 192 14.20 11.57 5.73
CA THR A 192 13.22 12.63 5.99
C THR A 192 12.61 13.09 4.68
N LEU A 193 11.30 13.22 4.62
CA LEU A 193 10.60 13.75 3.45
C LEU A 193 11.02 15.20 3.18
N SER A 194 11.26 15.54 1.92
CA SER A 194 11.54 16.90 1.46
C SER A 194 10.29 17.70 1.11
N ARG A 195 9.13 17.03 1.00
CA ARG A 195 7.82 17.64 0.76
C ARG A 195 6.73 16.92 1.52
N PRO A 196 5.59 17.56 1.80
CA PRO A 196 4.39 16.87 2.29
C PRO A 196 3.91 15.78 1.32
N LEU A 197 3.23 14.76 1.85
CA LEU A 197 2.48 13.79 1.06
C LEU A 197 1.03 14.28 0.89
N ALA A 198 0.53 14.18 -0.33
CA ALA A 198 -0.89 14.36 -0.60
C ALA A 198 -1.71 13.14 -0.11
N PRO A 199 -3.05 13.25 0.01
CA PRO A 199 -3.89 12.10 0.31
C PRO A 199 -3.61 10.91 -0.64
N ASN A 200 -3.53 9.70 -0.10
CA ASN A 200 -3.22 8.45 -0.80
C ASN A 200 -1.80 8.38 -1.41
N GLU A 201 -0.92 9.30 -1.09
CA GLU A 201 0.51 9.14 -1.31
C GLU A 201 1.16 8.45 -0.11
N GLY A 202 2.25 7.74 -0.39
CA GLY A 202 3.10 7.14 0.63
C GLY A 202 4.56 7.29 0.25
N TRP A 203 5.46 6.75 1.06
CA TRP A 203 6.86 6.68 0.72
C TRP A 203 7.50 5.40 1.24
N THR A 204 8.44 4.90 0.47
CA THR A 204 9.18 3.67 0.72
C THR A 204 10.65 4.02 0.85
N VAL A 205 11.32 3.41 1.82
CA VAL A 205 12.78 3.46 1.98
C VAL A 205 13.32 2.06 1.76
N ASP A 206 14.22 1.94 0.79
CA ASP A 206 14.95 0.73 0.44
C ASP A 206 16.34 0.79 1.05
N VAL A 207 16.68 -0.17 1.90
CA VAL A 207 18.01 -0.27 2.54
C VAL A 207 18.63 -1.59 2.16
N ARG A 208 19.79 -1.53 1.49
CA ARG A 208 20.54 -2.70 1.04
C ARG A 208 21.67 -3.05 1.99
N TYR A 209 21.84 -4.33 2.20
CA TYR A 209 22.88 -4.90 3.05
C TYR A 209 23.71 -5.94 2.31
N PRO A 210 24.95 -6.21 2.76
CA PRO A 210 25.74 -7.32 2.23
C PRO A 210 25.02 -8.65 2.37
N ALA A 211 25.26 -9.60 1.47
CA ALA A 211 24.74 -10.96 1.58
C ALA A 211 25.16 -11.62 2.91
N GLY A 212 24.26 -12.38 3.52
CA GLY A 212 24.51 -13.08 4.78
C GLY A 212 24.49 -12.20 6.03
N THR A 213 24.08 -10.94 5.94
CA THR A 213 23.86 -10.06 7.11
C THR A 213 22.74 -10.59 8.00
N PHE A 214 21.65 -11.07 7.40
CA PHE A 214 20.47 -11.62 8.08
C PHE A 214 20.34 -13.10 7.81
N ALA A 215 20.30 -13.90 8.90
CA ALA A 215 20.35 -15.36 8.81
C ALA A 215 19.08 -16.01 8.22
N SER A 216 17.94 -15.34 8.33
CA SER A 216 16.61 -15.86 7.96
C SER A 216 15.99 -15.14 6.76
N ALA A 217 16.77 -14.35 6.01
CA ALA A 217 16.25 -13.63 4.86
C ALA A 217 15.59 -14.58 3.86
N LEU A 218 14.37 -14.24 3.44
CA LEU A 218 13.60 -15.08 2.53
C LEU A 218 14.17 -15.02 1.11
N HIS A 219 14.46 -16.20 0.56
CA HIS A 219 14.83 -16.31 -0.84
C HIS A 219 13.59 -16.21 -1.72
N VAL A 220 13.49 -15.12 -2.46
CA VAL A 220 12.36 -14.85 -3.33
C VAL A 220 12.62 -15.45 -4.71
N THR A 221 11.96 -16.57 -5.03
CA THR A 221 11.97 -17.10 -6.40
C THR A 221 10.98 -16.31 -7.26
N PRO A 222 11.42 -15.67 -8.35
CA PRO A 222 10.53 -14.97 -9.26
C PRO A 222 9.44 -15.93 -9.76
N LYS A 223 8.17 -15.56 -9.58
CA LYS A 223 7.06 -16.32 -10.15
C LYS A 223 7.13 -16.16 -11.68
N PRO A 224 7.16 -17.27 -12.46
CA PRO A 224 7.20 -17.16 -13.90
C PRO A 224 5.99 -16.35 -14.40
N PRO A 225 6.16 -15.44 -15.38
CA PRO A 225 5.13 -14.51 -15.83
C PRO A 225 3.88 -15.22 -16.40
N ILE A 226 4.05 -16.45 -16.89
CA ILE A 226 2.95 -17.30 -17.39
C ILE A 226 3.09 -18.68 -16.76
N PRO A 227 2.05 -19.20 -16.10
CA PRO A 227 2.11 -20.55 -15.54
C PRO A 227 2.29 -21.59 -16.66
N TYR A 228 3.27 -22.47 -16.53
CA TYR A 228 3.62 -23.47 -17.55
C TYR A 228 2.44 -24.35 -18.01
N TRP A 229 1.47 -24.62 -17.11
CA TRP A 229 0.26 -25.36 -17.47
C TRP A 229 -0.61 -24.61 -18.49
N LEU A 230 -0.61 -23.28 -18.49
CA LEU A 230 -1.34 -22.45 -19.47
C LEU A 230 -0.68 -22.53 -20.85
N MET A 231 0.66 -22.50 -20.88
CA MET A 231 1.43 -22.72 -22.10
C MET A 231 1.19 -24.13 -22.66
N ALA A 232 1.23 -25.15 -21.78
CA ALA A 232 0.93 -26.53 -22.17
C ALA A 232 -0.51 -26.67 -22.70
N ALA A 233 -1.49 -26.05 -22.06
CA ALA A 233 -2.88 -26.07 -22.53
C ALA A 233 -3.04 -25.42 -23.92
N LEU A 234 -2.38 -24.28 -24.16
CA LEU A 234 -2.39 -23.61 -25.46
C LEU A 234 -1.73 -24.47 -26.55
N CYS A 235 -0.61 -25.15 -26.24
CA CYS A 235 0.04 -26.07 -27.16
C CYS A 235 -0.85 -27.27 -27.49
N LEU A 236 -1.49 -27.88 -26.49
CA LEU A 236 -2.40 -29.01 -26.66
C LEU A 236 -3.64 -28.63 -27.47
N THR A 237 -4.26 -27.50 -27.21
CA THR A 237 -5.41 -27.00 -27.98
C THR A 237 -5.03 -26.69 -29.43
N GLY A 238 -3.86 -26.09 -29.63
CA GLY A 238 -3.32 -25.84 -30.99
C GLY A 238 -3.03 -27.14 -31.77
N LEU A 239 -2.42 -28.12 -31.10
CA LEU A 239 -2.19 -29.43 -31.68
C LEU A 239 -3.50 -30.14 -32.05
N TRP A 240 -4.49 -30.12 -31.15
CA TRP A 240 -5.81 -30.74 -31.39
C TRP A 240 -6.56 -30.04 -32.53
N ALA A 241 -6.54 -28.73 -32.60
CA ALA A 241 -7.11 -27.95 -33.71
C ALA A 241 -6.41 -28.27 -35.04
N GLY A 242 -5.08 -28.45 -35.03
CA GLY A 242 -4.30 -28.85 -36.19
C GLY A 242 -4.65 -30.26 -36.68
N ILE A 243 -4.76 -31.22 -35.76
CA ILE A 243 -5.20 -32.60 -36.08
C ILE A 243 -6.61 -32.58 -36.65
N TRP A 244 -7.55 -31.86 -36.04
CA TRP A 244 -8.91 -31.71 -36.53
C TRP A 244 -8.94 -31.08 -37.92
N TRP A 245 -8.10 -30.08 -38.20
CA TRP A 245 -8.00 -29.43 -39.53
C TRP A 245 -7.49 -30.36 -40.61
N VAL A 246 -6.54 -31.27 -40.31
CA VAL A 246 -5.93 -32.16 -41.27
C VAL A 246 -6.77 -33.42 -41.48
N LEU A 247 -7.29 -34.04 -40.39
CA LEU A 247 -7.98 -35.32 -40.42
C LEU A 247 -9.50 -35.22 -40.35
N GLY A 248 -10.05 -34.14 -39.80
CA GLY A 248 -11.49 -33.94 -39.57
C GLY A 248 -12.22 -33.21 -40.70
N ARG A 249 -11.51 -32.79 -41.76
CA ARG A 249 -12.18 -32.19 -42.93
C ARG A 249 -12.75 -33.30 -43.79
N ASP A 250 -14.08 -33.31 -43.96
CA ASP A 250 -14.74 -34.16 -44.90
C ASP A 250 -14.11 -34.05 -46.29
N ALA A 251 -13.83 -35.19 -46.92
CA ALA A 251 -13.29 -35.24 -48.27
C ALA A 251 -14.25 -34.48 -49.21
N ARG A 252 -13.72 -33.46 -49.91
CA ARG A 252 -14.47 -32.71 -50.92
C ARG A 252 -15.06 -33.73 -51.92
N GLY A 253 -16.40 -33.83 -51.95
CA GLY A 253 -17.11 -34.60 -52.97
C GLY A 253 -18.09 -35.68 -52.50
N ARG A 254 -18.23 -35.95 -51.21
CA ARG A 254 -19.35 -36.74 -50.70
C ARG A 254 -20.55 -35.83 -50.51
N GLY A 255 -21.46 -35.82 -51.50
CA GLY A 255 -22.77 -35.17 -51.33
C GLY A 255 -23.52 -35.83 -50.18
N THR A 256 -24.33 -35.04 -49.50
CA THR A 256 -25.22 -35.47 -48.42
C THR A 256 -26.02 -36.68 -48.96
N VAL A 257 -25.82 -37.88 -48.42
CA VAL A 257 -26.68 -39.03 -48.71
C VAL A 257 -28.00 -38.76 -48.01
N ILE A 258 -28.99 -38.32 -48.79
CA ILE A 258 -30.38 -38.23 -48.30
C ILE A 258 -30.91 -39.64 -48.38
N PRO A 259 -31.26 -40.32 -47.28
CA PRO A 259 -31.92 -41.65 -47.39
C PRO A 259 -33.28 -41.41 -48.00
N GLU A 260 -33.46 -41.94 -49.26
CA GLU A 260 -34.76 -42.02 -49.89
C GLU A 260 -35.58 -43.03 -49.11
N TYR A 261 -36.60 -42.55 -48.40
CA TYR A 261 -37.56 -43.41 -47.69
C TYR A 261 -38.68 -43.78 -48.66
N ASP A 262 -38.60 -44.95 -49.32
CA ASP A 262 -39.72 -45.47 -50.03
C ASP A 262 -40.77 -45.99 -49.03
N PRO A 263 -42.03 -45.47 -49.10
CA PRO A 263 -43.07 -45.99 -48.20
C PRO A 263 -43.42 -47.43 -48.59
N PRO A 264 -43.72 -48.29 -47.59
CA PRO A 264 -44.10 -49.67 -47.87
C PRO A 264 -45.32 -49.74 -48.78
N ARG A 265 -45.20 -50.44 -49.90
CA ARG A 265 -46.31 -50.77 -50.83
C ARG A 265 -47.36 -51.52 -50.05
N GLU A 266 -48.59 -51.00 -50.02
CA GLU A 266 -49.72 -51.66 -49.42
C GLU A 266 -49.88 -53.11 -49.94
N LEU A 267 -49.92 -54.04 -48.96
CA LEU A 267 -50.32 -55.39 -49.18
C LEU A 267 -51.80 -55.42 -49.54
N LYS A 268 -52.12 -55.90 -50.76
CA LYS A 268 -53.49 -56.27 -51.13
C LYS A 268 -53.89 -57.58 -50.45
#